data_8b65c29bf24f77973618d0fcd7d89886
#
_entry.id   8b65c29bf24f77973618d0fcd7d89886
#
_cell.length_a   1.000
_cell.length_b   1.000
_cell.length_c   1.000
_cell.angle_alpha   90.00
_cell.angle_beta   90.00
_cell.angle_gamma   90.00
#
_symmetry.space_group_name_H-M   'P 1'
#
loop_
_entity.id
_entity.type
_entity.pdbx_description
1 polymer ?
#
loop_
_entity_poly.entity_id
_entity_poly.type
_entity_poly.pdbx_seq_one_letter_code
_entity_poly.pdbx_strand_id
1 'polypeptide(L)'
;METFEGTVLAGASFEPIRGRVVVEDGAITAVEETATESTDLILPAFVNAHTHIGDSVAKDAAVGLSLEEAVVPPDSLKHRRLQAAPRAKQVAAIRRTCRQMTATGTA
;
A
#
# COMPACT_ATOMS: atom_id res chain seq x y z
N MET A 1 22.56 -6.06 9.64
CA MET A 1 21.94 -5.16 10.62
C MET A 1 21.71 -3.81 9.95
N GLU A 2 20.51 -3.30 10.01
CA GLU A 2 20.12 -1.98 9.51
C GLU A 2 19.51 -1.18 10.65
N THR A 3 19.71 0.13 10.66
CA THR A 3 19.19 1.01 11.72
C THR A 3 18.51 2.22 11.09
N PHE A 4 17.29 2.51 11.53
CA PHE A 4 16.50 3.64 11.09
C PHE A 4 16.26 4.57 12.29
N GLU A 5 16.62 5.85 12.15
CA GLU A 5 16.51 6.83 13.23
C GLU A 5 15.40 7.85 12.96
N GLY A 6 14.71 8.29 14.02
CA GLY A 6 13.65 9.29 13.89
C GLY A 6 12.67 9.29 15.06
N THR A 7 11.46 9.75 14.80
CA THR A 7 10.33 9.58 15.70
C THR A 7 9.61 8.28 15.34
N VAL A 8 9.66 7.30 16.23
CA VAL A 8 9.06 5.97 16.05
C VAL A 8 7.68 5.94 16.69
N LEU A 9 6.65 5.63 15.91
CA LEU A 9 5.29 5.38 16.41
C LEU A 9 5.13 3.86 16.59
N ALA A 10 5.34 3.37 17.79
CA ALA A 10 5.35 1.93 18.09
C ALA A 10 4.13 1.49 18.90
N GLY A 11 3.83 0.19 18.82
CA GLY A 11 2.78 -0.45 19.61
C GLY A 11 1.36 -0.04 19.20
N ALA A 12 0.38 -0.48 19.97
CA ALA A 12 -1.04 -0.25 19.69
C ALA A 12 -1.50 1.19 19.96
N SER A 13 -0.79 1.91 20.81
CA SER A 13 -1.11 3.30 21.17
C SER A 13 -0.48 4.34 20.26
N PHE A 14 0.49 3.94 19.41
CA PHE A 14 1.26 4.84 18.56
C PHE A 14 1.94 5.99 19.31
N GLU A 15 2.33 5.76 20.57
CA GLU A 15 3.05 6.78 21.31
C GLU A 15 4.42 7.07 20.69
N PRO A 16 4.76 8.35 20.49
CA PRO A 16 5.99 8.71 19.83
C PRO A 16 7.20 8.48 20.73
N ILE A 17 8.20 7.78 20.21
CA ILE A 17 9.50 7.57 20.83
C ILE A 17 10.57 8.20 19.94
N ARG A 18 11.33 9.16 20.46
CA ARG A 18 12.52 9.67 19.76
C ARG A 18 13.62 8.62 19.89
N GLY A 19 14.08 8.08 18.74
CA GLY A 19 15.05 7.01 18.84
C GLY A 19 15.31 6.28 17.53
N ARG A 20 15.45 4.96 17.62
CA ARG A 20 15.77 4.12 16.46
C ARG A 20 15.08 2.78 16.48
N VAL A 21 14.91 2.25 15.28
CA VAL A 21 14.49 0.86 15.01
C VAL A 21 15.70 0.10 14.49
N VAL A 22 16.00 -1.05 15.08
CA VAL A 22 17.07 -1.96 14.64
C VAL A 22 16.43 -3.15 13.93
N VAL A 23 16.94 -3.46 12.73
CA VAL A 23 16.48 -4.58 11.91
C VAL A 23 17.64 -5.52 11.64
N GLU A 24 17.45 -6.81 11.94
CA GLU A 24 18.40 -7.87 11.65
C GLU A 24 17.67 -9.02 10.93
N ASP A 25 18.24 -9.49 9.84
CA ASP A 25 17.69 -10.57 9.02
C ASP A 25 16.22 -10.37 8.62
N GLY A 26 15.84 -9.09 8.36
CA GLY A 26 14.49 -8.72 7.96
C GLY A 26 13.47 -8.66 9.10
N ALA A 27 13.89 -8.76 10.34
CA ALA A 27 13.07 -8.65 11.54
C ALA A 27 13.48 -7.46 12.40
N ILE A 28 12.50 -6.77 13.00
CA ILE A 28 12.77 -5.74 14.02
C ILE A 28 13.22 -6.45 15.28
N THR A 29 14.46 -6.17 15.71
CA THR A 29 15.06 -6.75 16.93
C THR A 29 15.02 -5.79 18.11
N ALA A 30 14.98 -4.48 17.86
CA ALA A 30 14.86 -3.49 18.93
C ALA A 30 14.17 -2.21 18.45
N VAL A 31 13.48 -1.54 19.39
CA VAL A 31 13.06 -0.14 19.31
C VAL A 31 13.64 0.54 20.53
N GLU A 32 14.53 1.49 20.32
CA GLU A 32 15.34 2.09 21.40
C GLU A 32 15.13 3.60 21.45
N GLU A 33 14.90 4.11 22.65
CA GLU A 33 14.93 5.54 22.89
C GLU A 33 16.38 6.03 22.90
N THR A 34 16.70 6.98 22.03
CA THR A 34 18.04 7.57 21.94
C THR A 34 17.96 8.96 21.34
N ALA A 35 18.97 9.78 21.59
CA ALA A 35 19.10 11.07 20.95
C ALA A 35 19.34 10.89 19.45
N THR A 36 18.60 11.61 18.63
CA THR A 36 18.76 11.63 17.16
C THR A 36 18.39 12.99 16.60
N GLU A 37 19.13 13.43 15.59
CA GLU A 37 18.85 14.65 14.82
C GLU A 37 17.93 14.38 13.63
N SER A 38 17.63 13.09 13.34
CA SER A 38 16.72 12.73 12.24
C SER A 38 15.33 13.30 12.48
N THR A 39 14.73 13.84 11.42
CA THR A 39 13.34 14.35 11.39
C THR A 39 12.37 13.31 10.80
N ASP A 40 12.87 12.11 10.49
CA ASP A 40 12.06 11.05 9.92
C ASP A 40 10.98 10.56 10.89
N LEU A 41 9.87 10.13 10.32
CA LEU A 41 8.79 9.49 11.04
C LEU A 41 8.75 8.00 10.65
N ILE A 42 8.91 7.13 11.64
CA ILE A 42 8.91 5.68 11.46
C ILE A 42 7.61 5.12 12.04
N LEU A 43 6.82 4.46 11.21
CA LEU A 43 5.54 3.89 11.62
C LEU A 43 5.33 2.53 10.91
N PRO A 44 4.44 1.67 11.46
CA PRO A 44 4.05 0.45 10.78
C PRO A 44 3.50 0.72 9.39
N ALA A 45 3.72 -0.21 8.46
CA ALA A 45 3.12 -0.14 7.13
C ALA A 45 1.59 -0.04 7.22
N PHE A 46 0.99 0.66 6.27
CA PHE A 46 -0.46 0.79 6.20
C PHE A 46 -1.11 -0.52 5.77
N VAL A 47 -2.27 -0.83 6.33
CA VAL A 47 -3.11 -1.94 5.91
C VAL A 47 -4.32 -1.39 5.16
N ASN A 48 -4.47 -1.80 3.90
CA ASN A 48 -5.66 -1.50 3.12
C ASN A 48 -6.66 -2.64 3.27
N ALA A 49 -7.61 -2.49 4.18
CA ALA A 49 -8.61 -3.52 4.50
C ALA A 49 -9.74 -3.64 3.45
N HIS A 50 -9.83 -2.72 2.50
CA HIS A 50 -10.83 -2.75 1.43
C HIS A 50 -10.22 -2.24 0.12
N THR A 51 -10.02 -3.15 -0.82
CA THR A 51 -9.51 -2.81 -2.15
C THR A 51 -10.14 -3.68 -3.23
N HIS A 52 -10.35 -3.10 -4.40
CA HIS A 52 -10.79 -3.80 -5.61
C HIS A 52 -9.58 -4.11 -6.52
N ILE A 53 -8.57 -4.76 -5.99
CA ILE A 53 -7.31 -5.02 -6.70
C ILE A 53 -7.52 -5.81 -8.00
N GLY A 54 -8.55 -6.65 -8.07
CA GLY A 54 -8.95 -7.37 -9.29
C GLY A 54 -9.33 -6.45 -10.43
N ASP A 55 -9.76 -5.22 -10.14
CA ASP A 55 -10.17 -4.23 -11.14
C ASP A 55 -9.00 -3.43 -11.73
N SER A 56 -7.78 -3.74 -11.34
CA SER A 56 -6.56 -2.99 -11.73
C SER A 56 -6.35 -2.88 -13.25
N VAL A 57 -6.89 -3.81 -14.03
CA VAL A 57 -6.84 -3.76 -15.50
C VAL A 57 -7.70 -2.63 -16.07
N ALA A 58 -8.68 -2.15 -15.31
CA ALA A 58 -9.58 -1.05 -15.69
C ALA A 58 -9.16 0.30 -15.07
N LYS A 59 -8.02 0.36 -14.36
CA LYS A 59 -7.51 1.57 -13.75
C LYS A 59 -7.47 2.71 -14.77
N ASP A 60 -7.95 3.90 -14.34
CA ASP A 60 -8.00 5.15 -15.11
C ASP A 60 -8.90 5.11 -16.37
N ALA A 61 -9.52 3.97 -16.69
CA ALA A 61 -10.35 3.84 -17.88
C ALA A 61 -11.69 4.60 -17.77
N ALA A 62 -12.13 4.91 -16.54
CA ALA A 62 -13.44 5.51 -16.27
C ALA A 62 -13.38 7.04 -16.06
N VAL A 63 -12.26 7.68 -16.38
CA VAL A 63 -12.13 9.14 -16.24
C VAL A 63 -13.18 9.85 -17.07
N GLY A 64 -13.96 10.73 -16.44
CA GLY A 64 -15.02 11.51 -17.08
C GLY A 64 -16.38 10.81 -17.19
N LEU A 65 -16.51 9.57 -16.72
CA LEU A 65 -17.78 8.84 -16.68
C LEU A 65 -18.51 9.06 -15.34
N SER A 66 -19.82 8.90 -15.35
CA SER A 66 -20.62 8.79 -14.13
C SER A 66 -20.29 7.49 -13.38
N LEU A 67 -20.63 7.41 -12.09
CA LEU A 67 -20.48 6.19 -11.31
C LEU A 67 -21.24 5.01 -11.95
N GLU A 68 -22.44 5.26 -12.44
CA GLU A 68 -23.27 4.24 -13.09
C GLU A 68 -22.57 3.66 -14.32
N GLU A 69 -22.10 4.52 -15.23
CA GLU A 69 -21.39 4.10 -16.44
C GLU A 69 -20.06 3.40 -16.12
N ALA A 70 -19.41 3.78 -15.03
CA ALA A 70 -18.11 3.26 -14.65
C ALA A 70 -18.19 1.87 -14.01
N VAL A 71 -19.09 1.64 -13.03
CA VAL A 71 -19.01 0.46 -12.15
C VAL A 71 -20.31 -0.31 -11.95
N VAL A 72 -21.49 0.22 -12.29
CA VAL A 72 -22.76 -0.46 -12.03
C VAL A 72 -23.00 -1.61 -13.00
N PRO A 73 -23.27 -2.84 -12.49
CA PRO A 73 -23.63 -3.99 -13.33
C PRO A 73 -24.92 -3.77 -14.13
N PRO A 74 -25.13 -4.53 -15.25
CA PRO A 74 -24.19 -5.50 -15.81
C PRO A 74 -23.20 -4.95 -16.81
N ASP A 75 -23.47 -3.78 -17.41
CA ASP A 75 -22.81 -3.33 -18.64
C ASP A 75 -21.87 -2.12 -18.44
N SER A 76 -21.47 -1.83 -17.21
CA SER A 76 -20.54 -0.74 -16.95
C SER A 76 -19.18 -0.96 -17.62
N LEU A 77 -18.41 0.10 -17.78
CA LEU A 77 -17.06 0.06 -18.35
C LEU A 77 -16.17 -0.98 -17.64
N LYS A 78 -16.23 -1.01 -16.31
CA LYS A 78 -15.49 -1.98 -15.49
C LYS A 78 -15.79 -3.42 -15.92
N HIS A 79 -17.05 -3.80 -16.02
CA HIS A 79 -17.45 -5.17 -16.37
C HIS A 79 -17.01 -5.53 -17.78
N ARG A 80 -17.21 -4.63 -18.75
CA ARG A 80 -16.73 -4.86 -20.12
C ARG A 80 -15.20 -5.01 -20.19
N ARG A 81 -14.44 -4.21 -19.45
CA ARG A 81 -12.99 -4.30 -19.41
C ARG A 81 -12.49 -5.60 -18.78
N LEU A 82 -13.10 -6.02 -17.67
CA LEU A 82 -12.77 -7.28 -17.02
C LEU A 82 -13.05 -8.49 -17.92
N GLN A 83 -14.18 -8.50 -18.61
CA GLN A 83 -14.54 -9.58 -19.53
C GLN A 83 -13.63 -9.63 -20.77
N ALA A 84 -13.29 -8.47 -21.32
CA ALA A 84 -12.48 -8.38 -22.53
C ALA A 84 -10.97 -8.60 -22.29
N ALA A 85 -10.47 -8.38 -21.07
CA ALA A 85 -9.06 -8.47 -20.78
C ALA A 85 -8.59 -9.94 -20.65
N PRO A 86 -7.58 -10.37 -21.40
CA PRO A 86 -6.96 -11.67 -21.21
C PRO A 86 -6.43 -11.84 -19.76
N ARG A 87 -6.54 -13.06 -19.20
CA ARG A 87 -6.10 -13.37 -17.83
C ARG A 87 -4.65 -12.88 -17.56
N ALA A 88 -3.76 -13.04 -18.52
CA ALA A 88 -2.37 -12.59 -18.37
C ALA A 88 -2.27 -11.08 -18.14
N LYS A 89 -3.10 -10.27 -18.83
CA LYS A 89 -3.15 -8.81 -18.63
C LYS A 89 -3.73 -8.45 -17.26
N GLN A 90 -4.77 -9.16 -16.82
CA GLN A 90 -5.34 -8.95 -15.48
C GLN A 90 -4.30 -9.23 -14.38
N VAL A 91 -3.61 -10.38 -14.46
CA VAL A 91 -2.55 -10.75 -13.50
C VAL A 91 -1.40 -9.74 -13.53
N ALA A 92 -0.97 -9.28 -14.70
CA ALA A 92 0.09 -8.27 -14.81
C ALA A 92 -0.32 -6.93 -14.18
N ALA A 93 -1.58 -6.51 -14.36
CA ALA A 93 -2.12 -5.30 -13.75
C ALA A 93 -2.15 -5.41 -12.22
N ILE A 94 -2.66 -6.52 -11.67
CA ILE A 94 -2.69 -6.79 -10.23
C ILE A 94 -1.27 -6.75 -9.65
N ARG A 95 -0.31 -7.46 -10.26
CA ARG A 95 1.09 -7.47 -9.81
C ARG A 95 1.71 -6.09 -9.77
N ARG A 96 1.42 -5.25 -10.77
CA ARG A 96 1.89 -3.86 -10.79
C ARG A 96 1.29 -3.04 -9.66
N THR A 97 -0.02 -3.19 -9.42
CA THR A 97 -0.71 -2.53 -8.32
C THR A 97 -0.16 -2.95 -6.96
N CYS A 98 0.07 -4.25 -6.73
CA CYS A 98 0.69 -4.73 -5.49
C CYS A 98 2.06 -4.11 -5.25
N ARG A 99 2.93 -4.07 -6.27
CA ARG A 99 4.26 -3.44 -6.14
C ARG A 99 4.15 -1.95 -5.83
N GLN A 100 3.20 -1.25 -6.45
CA GLN A 100 2.99 0.16 -6.17
C GLN A 100 2.50 0.36 -4.73
N MET A 101 1.55 -0.45 -4.26
CA MET A 101 1.06 -0.39 -2.88
C MET A 101 2.21 -0.59 -1.89
N THR A 102 3.04 -1.62 -2.08
CA THR A 102 4.21 -1.87 -1.23
C THR A 102 5.20 -0.70 -1.29
N ALA A 103 5.50 -0.17 -2.47
CA ALA A 103 6.40 0.97 -2.63
C ALA A 103 5.88 2.27 -2.00
N THR A 104 4.58 2.38 -1.74
CA THR A 104 3.94 3.53 -1.08
C THR A 104 3.53 3.26 0.37
N GLY A 105 4.05 2.21 0.98
CA GLY A 105 3.91 1.93 2.41
C GLY A 105 2.71 1.07 2.80
N THR A 106 2.07 0.37 1.87
CA THR A 106 1.01 -0.59 2.17
C THR A 106 1.58 -2.02 2.22
N ALA A 107 1.34 -2.74 3.31
CA ALA A 107 1.74 -4.14 3.49
C ALA A 107 0.59 -5.09 3.13
#